data_753201d71d2c9d4d9860b016c6fb63e0
#
_entry.id   753201d71d2c9d4d9860b016c6fb63e0
#
_cell.length_a   1.000
_cell.length_b   1.000
_cell.length_c   1.000
_cell.angle_alpha   90.00
_cell.angle_beta   90.00
_cell.angle_gamma   90.00
#
_symmetry.space_group_name_H-M   'P 1'
#
loop_
_entity.id
_entity.type
_entity.pdbx_description
1 polymer ?
#
loop_
_entity_poly.entity_id
_entity_poly.type
_entity_poly.pdbx_seq_one_letter_code
_entity_poly.pdbx_strand_id
1 'polypeptide(L)'
;MTSPLSPELATALRVERIEAAASAAPPDFRALLHEKQREFFDYDGRERNVLGGRQGGKTFGVVAWQWAGAWDKPGSLNPYLALTSASARNIVWPEVLRISQSLGFPSDWLHERELLVKFPNGSIWKAAGTDDSRTIESWRGVKTYRPALDEMGSQDNAFIGYFLSEIIWPTMIRFKGQLAKVGTPARVCDGYWFDQTGPQRADTMPKLFRWTAWDNPALGTTSEVDAFVDEFLANNGMTRESPAFIREWLAQWVNDLTELVFPVDISKNVLPCLPIRSRTGVPLHKEGWRYVKGADIGVKDATAVSVVAAHQHDPRAFILQTRNLGSNVLIGTLRDYLRELNEVFPGPVVIDAGGMGKYHHEELTKQWLMAIEPAKKVEKESHVRDVRDRLMAGKVVIVSQFSDGKEGANDALMSEWAG
;
A
#
# COMPACT_ATOMS: atom_id res chain seq x y z
N MET A 1 -33.78 28.97 -38.55
CA MET A 1 -33.00 29.65 -37.49
C MET A 1 -33.92 29.87 -36.32
N THR A 2 -33.83 29.08 -35.26
CA THR A 2 -34.63 29.25 -34.05
C THR A 2 -34.01 30.41 -33.23
N SER A 3 -34.78 31.45 -32.95
CA SER A 3 -34.34 32.57 -32.09
C SER A 3 -33.89 32.01 -30.72
N PRO A 4 -32.80 32.54 -30.15
CA PRO A 4 -32.38 32.17 -28.82
C PRO A 4 -33.48 32.53 -27.80
N LEU A 5 -33.77 31.60 -26.89
CA LEU A 5 -34.72 31.79 -25.78
C LEU A 5 -34.30 33.01 -24.94
N SER A 6 -35.26 33.78 -24.44
CA SER A 6 -34.93 34.86 -23.51
C SER A 6 -34.29 34.30 -22.25
N PRO A 7 -33.36 35.05 -21.59
CA PRO A 7 -32.72 34.56 -20.34
C PRO A 7 -33.70 34.16 -19.23
N GLU A 8 -34.85 34.84 -19.17
CA GLU A 8 -35.91 34.55 -18.20
C GLU A 8 -36.62 33.22 -18.52
N LEU A 9 -36.94 32.98 -19.80
CA LEU A 9 -37.55 31.73 -20.22
C LEU A 9 -36.58 30.53 -20.07
N ALA A 10 -35.30 30.75 -20.37
CA ALA A 10 -34.26 29.74 -20.14
C ALA A 10 -34.11 29.39 -18.65
N THR A 11 -34.21 30.42 -17.77
CA THR A 11 -34.17 30.23 -16.31
C THR A 11 -35.43 29.52 -15.83
N ALA A 12 -36.62 29.89 -16.27
CA ALA A 12 -37.87 29.23 -15.90
C ALA A 12 -37.92 27.75 -16.33
N LEU A 13 -37.51 27.44 -17.56
CA LEU A 13 -37.41 26.08 -18.07
C LEU A 13 -36.37 25.26 -17.30
N ARG A 14 -35.29 25.88 -16.82
CA ARG A 14 -34.29 25.25 -15.99
C ARG A 14 -34.84 24.89 -14.59
N VAL A 15 -35.59 25.82 -13.98
CA VAL A 15 -36.25 25.58 -12.68
C VAL A 15 -37.27 24.46 -12.80
N GLU A 16 -38.16 24.52 -13.82
CA GLU A 16 -39.16 23.48 -14.07
C GLU A 16 -38.53 22.09 -14.30
N ARG A 17 -37.41 22.02 -15.04
CA ARG A 17 -36.64 20.78 -15.22
C ARG A 17 -36.05 20.28 -13.93
N ILE A 18 -35.52 21.13 -13.05
CA ILE A 18 -34.95 20.77 -11.75
C ILE A 18 -36.06 20.24 -10.83
N GLU A 19 -37.21 20.90 -10.80
CA GLU A 19 -38.37 20.48 -10.00
C GLU A 19 -38.96 19.15 -10.51
N ALA A 20 -39.09 18.98 -11.81
CA ALA A 20 -39.54 17.73 -12.42
C ALA A 20 -38.55 16.57 -12.13
N ALA A 21 -37.26 16.85 -12.23
CA ALA A 21 -36.24 15.84 -11.92
C ALA A 21 -36.15 15.54 -10.42
N ALA A 22 -36.38 16.51 -9.55
CA ALA A 22 -36.42 16.29 -8.10
C ALA A 22 -37.63 15.47 -7.64
N SER A 23 -38.73 15.50 -8.40
CA SER A 23 -39.95 14.71 -8.18
C SER A 23 -39.94 13.35 -8.90
N ALA A 24 -38.97 13.11 -9.78
CA ALA A 24 -38.87 11.84 -10.51
C ALA A 24 -38.47 10.68 -9.58
N ALA A 25 -38.94 9.48 -9.88
CA ALA A 25 -38.47 8.28 -9.22
C ALA A 25 -36.95 8.13 -9.40
N PRO A 26 -36.22 7.63 -8.38
CA PRO A 26 -34.77 7.45 -8.50
C PRO A 26 -34.45 6.51 -9.69
N PRO A 27 -33.42 6.86 -10.49
CA PRO A 27 -32.97 5.98 -11.56
C PRO A 27 -32.54 4.61 -11.01
N ASP A 28 -32.73 3.59 -11.79
CA ASP A 28 -32.29 2.24 -11.39
C ASP A 28 -30.77 2.09 -11.63
N PHE A 29 -29.99 2.65 -10.71
CA PHE A 29 -28.53 2.50 -10.71
C PHE A 29 -28.09 1.04 -10.61
N ARG A 30 -28.88 0.21 -9.93
CA ARG A 30 -28.58 -1.21 -9.70
C ARG A 30 -28.69 -2.04 -10.98
N ALA A 31 -29.58 -1.68 -11.90
CA ALA A 31 -29.72 -2.35 -13.18
C ALA A 31 -28.47 -2.25 -14.07
N LEU A 32 -27.64 -1.22 -13.88
CA LEU A 32 -26.39 -1.03 -14.62
C LEU A 32 -25.27 -1.99 -14.20
N LEU A 33 -25.42 -2.68 -13.07
CA LEU A 33 -24.36 -3.41 -12.38
C LEU A 33 -24.41 -4.90 -12.68
N HIS A 34 -23.24 -5.52 -12.82
CA HIS A 34 -23.13 -6.98 -12.82
C HIS A 34 -23.29 -7.57 -11.40
N GLU A 35 -23.44 -8.87 -11.29
CA GLU A 35 -23.79 -9.57 -10.05
C GLU A 35 -22.90 -9.18 -8.86
N LYS A 36 -21.57 -9.23 -9.01
CA LYS A 36 -20.63 -8.89 -7.94
C LYS A 36 -20.68 -7.42 -7.52
N GLN A 37 -20.91 -6.53 -8.46
CA GLN A 37 -21.13 -5.11 -8.16
C GLN A 37 -22.45 -4.88 -7.43
N ARG A 38 -23.50 -5.68 -7.72
CA ARG A 38 -24.78 -5.62 -6.97
C ARG A 38 -24.62 -6.05 -5.53
N GLU A 39 -23.83 -7.08 -5.24
CA GLU A 39 -23.50 -7.48 -3.87
C GLU A 39 -22.86 -6.32 -3.08
N PHE A 40 -21.94 -5.59 -3.70
CA PHE A 40 -21.33 -4.40 -3.12
C PHE A 40 -22.33 -3.24 -2.96
N PHE A 41 -23.16 -3.00 -3.95
CA PHE A 41 -24.14 -1.93 -3.99
C PHE A 41 -25.21 -2.11 -2.90
N ASP A 42 -25.73 -3.32 -2.74
CA ASP A 42 -26.82 -3.69 -1.82
C ASP A 42 -26.37 -3.78 -0.35
N TYR A 43 -25.08 -3.81 -0.09
CA TYR A 43 -24.55 -3.87 1.28
C TYR A 43 -24.79 -2.56 2.02
N ASP A 44 -25.39 -2.60 3.21
CA ASP A 44 -25.76 -1.42 4.01
C ASP A 44 -24.75 -1.07 5.12
N GLY A 45 -23.69 -1.88 5.27
CA GLY A 45 -22.65 -1.62 6.27
C GLY A 45 -21.91 -0.31 6.05
N ARG A 46 -21.36 0.21 7.13
CA ARG A 46 -20.73 1.53 7.16
C ARG A 46 -19.48 1.63 6.30
N GLU A 47 -18.73 0.56 6.21
CA GLU A 47 -17.46 0.52 5.53
C GLU A 47 -17.35 -0.74 4.67
N ARG A 48 -16.75 -0.62 3.50
CA ARG A 48 -16.59 -1.70 2.54
C ARG A 48 -15.25 -1.60 1.82
N ASN A 49 -14.62 -2.75 1.59
CA ASN A 49 -13.40 -2.89 0.83
C ASN A 49 -13.70 -3.56 -0.51
N VAL A 50 -13.15 -3.04 -1.60
CA VAL A 50 -13.23 -3.63 -2.94
C VAL A 50 -11.83 -3.96 -3.40
N LEU A 51 -11.50 -5.24 -3.42
CA LEU A 51 -10.27 -5.76 -3.99
C LEU A 51 -10.60 -6.34 -5.38
N GLY A 52 -10.27 -5.62 -6.44
CA GLY A 52 -10.69 -6.01 -7.78
C GLY A 52 -9.56 -5.96 -8.80
N GLY A 53 -9.59 -6.90 -9.76
CA GLY A 53 -8.66 -6.93 -10.88
C GLY A 53 -8.85 -5.78 -11.87
N ARG A 54 -7.90 -5.63 -12.79
CA ARG A 54 -8.03 -4.70 -13.92
C ARG A 54 -9.24 -5.08 -14.77
N GLN A 55 -9.88 -4.06 -15.37
CA GLN A 55 -11.06 -4.22 -16.22
C GLN A 55 -12.30 -4.86 -15.55
N GLY A 56 -12.25 -5.13 -14.23
CA GLY A 56 -13.41 -5.66 -13.50
C GLY A 56 -14.53 -4.63 -13.29
N GLY A 57 -14.38 -3.36 -13.71
CA GLY A 57 -15.43 -2.33 -13.56
C GLY A 57 -15.52 -1.73 -12.16
N LYS A 58 -14.43 -1.72 -11.38
CA LYS A 58 -14.42 -1.15 -10.01
C LYS A 58 -14.96 0.28 -9.98
N THR A 59 -14.37 1.16 -10.77
CA THR A 59 -14.73 2.58 -10.84
C THR A 59 -16.19 2.78 -11.19
N PHE A 60 -16.68 2.06 -12.20
CA PHE A 60 -18.10 2.12 -12.62
C PHE A 60 -19.05 1.75 -11.50
N GLY A 61 -18.82 0.61 -10.83
CA GLY A 61 -19.69 0.13 -9.74
C GLY A 61 -19.71 1.09 -8.54
N VAL A 62 -18.55 1.65 -8.19
CA VAL A 62 -18.42 2.60 -7.08
C VAL A 62 -19.09 3.94 -7.40
N VAL A 63 -18.90 4.47 -8.60
CA VAL A 63 -19.57 5.72 -9.03
C VAL A 63 -21.09 5.54 -9.05
N ALA A 64 -21.61 4.44 -9.59
CA ALA A 64 -23.05 4.15 -9.57
C ALA A 64 -23.61 4.08 -8.14
N TRP A 65 -22.88 3.43 -7.21
CA TRP A 65 -23.25 3.39 -5.80
C TRP A 65 -23.23 4.78 -5.15
N GLN A 66 -22.24 5.61 -5.44
CA GLN A 66 -22.19 6.99 -4.94
C GLN A 66 -23.32 7.84 -5.48
N TRP A 67 -23.68 7.68 -6.76
CA TRP A 67 -24.77 8.44 -7.36
C TRP A 67 -26.12 8.06 -6.80
N ALA A 68 -26.36 6.78 -6.54
CA ALA A 68 -27.54 6.35 -5.78
C ALA A 68 -27.58 7.02 -4.40
N GLY A 69 -26.45 7.09 -3.70
CA GLY A 69 -26.35 7.80 -2.43
C GLY A 69 -26.59 9.29 -2.54
N ALA A 70 -26.09 9.93 -3.60
CA ALA A 70 -26.35 11.35 -3.88
C ALA A 70 -27.83 11.62 -4.12
N TRP A 71 -28.52 10.67 -4.76
CA TRP A 71 -29.97 10.74 -4.94
C TRP A 71 -30.75 10.58 -3.64
N ASP A 72 -30.36 9.61 -2.80
CA ASP A 72 -31.02 9.30 -1.53
C ASP A 72 -30.82 10.38 -0.44
N LYS A 73 -29.74 11.16 -0.51
CA LYS A 73 -29.38 12.13 0.54
C LYS A 73 -29.24 13.54 -0.03
N PRO A 74 -30.33 14.29 -0.10
CA PRO A 74 -30.32 15.67 -0.60
C PRO A 74 -29.29 16.54 0.09
N GLY A 75 -28.58 17.35 -0.69
CA GLY A 75 -27.54 18.27 -0.21
C GLY A 75 -26.27 17.60 0.28
N SER A 76 -26.07 16.29 0.02
CA SER A 76 -24.86 15.55 0.37
C SER A 76 -23.73 15.79 -0.64
N LEU A 77 -22.47 15.62 -0.18
CA LEU A 77 -21.30 15.55 -1.03
C LEU A 77 -20.77 14.11 -1.04
N ASN A 78 -20.52 13.59 -2.24
CA ASN A 78 -20.07 12.22 -2.47
C ASN A 78 -18.74 12.23 -3.24
N PRO A 79 -17.59 12.35 -2.55
CA PRO A 79 -16.29 12.45 -3.21
C PRO A 79 -15.79 11.09 -3.69
N TYR A 80 -15.24 11.07 -4.91
CA TYR A 80 -14.43 10.00 -5.43
C TYR A 80 -12.97 10.45 -5.44
N LEU A 81 -12.13 9.85 -4.62
CA LEU A 81 -10.76 10.26 -4.38
C LEU A 81 -9.82 9.28 -5.07
N ALA A 82 -9.35 9.68 -6.26
CA ALA A 82 -8.38 8.94 -7.06
C ALA A 82 -6.96 9.19 -6.56
N LEU A 83 -6.01 8.35 -6.95
CA LEU A 83 -4.60 8.52 -6.58
C LEU A 83 -4.04 9.88 -7.02
N THR A 84 -4.39 10.32 -8.23
CA THR A 84 -3.96 11.62 -8.77
C THR A 84 -5.11 12.37 -9.43
N SER A 85 -4.97 13.68 -9.55
CA SER A 85 -5.91 14.53 -10.30
C SER A 85 -5.98 14.13 -11.79
N ALA A 86 -4.87 13.64 -12.37
CA ALA A 86 -4.83 13.10 -13.72
C ALA A 86 -5.66 11.80 -13.82
N SER A 87 -5.54 10.90 -12.85
CA SER A 87 -6.36 9.68 -12.78
C SER A 87 -7.85 9.98 -12.66
N ALA A 88 -8.22 10.96 -11.82
CA ALA A 88 -9.60 11.41 -11.69
C ALA A 88 -10.17 11.86 -13.05
N ARG A 89 -9.41 12.61 -13.84
CA ARG A 89 -9.82 13.10 -15.16
C ARG A 89 -9.84 12.01 -16.22
N ASN A 90 -8.78 11.21 -16.31
CA ASN A 90 -8.57 10.33 -17.46
C ASN A 90 -9.19 8.93 -17.28
N ILE A 91 -9.45 8.52 -16.03
CA ILE A 91 -9.98 7.18 -15.72
C ILE A 91 -11.39 7.28 -15.17
N VAL A 92 -11.62 8.16 -14.20
CA VAL A 92 -12.92 8.21 -13.51
C VAL A 92 -13.96 8.96 -14.32
N TRP A 93 -13.60 10.10 -14.93
CA TRP A 93 -14.54 10.94 -15.66
C TRP A 93 -15.17 10.24 -16.88
N PRO A 94 -14.48 9.44 -17.68
CA PRO A 94 -15.11 8.63 -18.74
C PRO A 94 -16.21 7.71 -18.22
N GLU A 95 -16.05 7.09 -17.04
CA GLU A 95 -17.07 6.25 -16.43
C GLU A 95 -18.29 7.08 -15.99
N VAL A 96 -18.08 8.30 -15.51
CA VAL A 96 -19.15 9.25 -15.22
C VAL A 96 -19.98 9.55 -16.46
N LEU A 97 -19.32 9.81 -17.58
CA LEU A 97 -20.03 10.05 -18.86
C LEU A 97 -20.84 8.81 -19.30
N ARG A 98 -20.26 7.62 -19.16
CA ARG A 98 -20.92 6.36 -19.51
C ARG A 98 -22.18 6.11 -18.66
N ILE A 99 -22.10 6.30 -17.35
CA ILE A 99 -23.24 6.17 -16.42
C ILE A 99 -24.31 7.21 -16.75
N SER A 100 -23.89 8.48 -16.96
CA SER A 100 -24.79 9.58 -17.31
C SER A 100 -25.58 9.30 -18.58
N GLN A 101 -24.90 8.82 -19.63
CA GLN A 101 -25.55 8.44 -20.89
C GLN A 101 -26.53 7.27 -20.71
N SER A 102 -26.14 6.23 -19.96
CA SER A 102 -27.01 5.07 -19.70
C SER A 102 -28.29 5.43 -18.94
N LEU A 103 -28.23 6.46 -18.10
CA LEU A 103 -29.38 6.94 -17.33
C LEU A 103 -30.13 8.12 -17.98
N GLY A 104 -29.64 8.63 -19.12
CA GLY A 104 -30.24 9.76 -19.81
C GLY A 104 -30.14 11.08 -19.04
N PHE A 105 -29.09 11.26 -18.22
CA PHE A 105 -28.92 12.47 -17.44
C PHE A 105 -28.61 13.69 -18.32
N PRO A 106 -29.19 14.86 -18.00
CA PRO A 106 -28.91 16.09 -18.72
C PRO A 106 -27.44 16.48 -18.65
N SER A 107 -26.89 16.98 -19.77
CA SER A 107 -25.49 17.38 -19.83
C SER A 107 -25.16 18.61 -18.96
N ASP A 108 -26.15 19.44 -18.62
CA ASP A 108 -25.98 20.59 -17.74
C ASP A 108 -25.78 20.21 -16.25
N TRP A 109 -25.97 18.95 -15.88
CA TRP A 109 -25.59 18.43 -14.55
C TRP A 109 -24.10 18.12 -14.45
N LEU A 110 -23.41 17.90 -15.59
CA LEU A 110 -22.01 17.51 -15.65
C LEU A 110 -21.12 18.73 -15.83
N HIS A 111 -20.18 18.91 -14.94
CA HIS A 111 -19.20 19.99 -14.96
C HIS A 111 -17.79 19.39 -15.09
N GLU A 112 -17.40 19.11 -16.32
CA GLU A 112 -16.15 18.41 -16.65
C GLU A 112 -14.89 19.12 -16.14
N ARG A 113 -14.88 20.46 -16.22
CA ARG A 113 -13.71 21.23 -15.78
C ARG A 113 -13.41 21.01 -14.30
N GLU A 114 -14.44 20.97 -13.48
CA GLU A 114 -14.39 20.79 -12.03
C GLU A 114 -14.50 19.31 -11.60
N LEU A 115 -14.69 18.39 -12.55
CA LEU A 115 -14.93 16.96 -12.35
C LEU A 115 -16.07 16.68 -11.35
N LEU A 116 -17.18 17.37 -11.49
CA LEU A 116 -18.32 17.22 -10.60
C LEU A 116 -19.66 17.07 -11.35
N VAL A 117 -20.60 16.42 -10.66
CA VAL A 117 -21.99 16.26 -11.09
C VAL A 117 -22.88 16.90 -10.03
N LYS A 118 -23.79 17.78 -10.45
CA LYS A 118 -24.80 18.41 -9.61
C LYS A 118 -26.16 17.76 -9.83
N PHE A 119 -26.69 17.16 -8.79
CA PHE A 119 -28.01 16.54 -8.83
C PHE A 119 -29.11 17.57 -8.51
N PRO A 120 -30.35 17.38 -9.02
CA PRO A 120 -31.43 18.33 -8.82
C PRO A 120 -31.87 18.51 -7.35
N ASN A 121 -31.61 17.52 -6.49
CA ASN A 121 -31.86 17.57 -5.05
C ASN A 121 -30.77 18.34 -4.26
N GLY A 122 -29.85 19.03 -4.95
CA GLY A 122 -28.76 19.82 -4.36
C GLY A 122 -27.57 19.01 -3.88
N SER A 123 -27.57 17.68 -4.04
CA SER A 123 -26.38 16.88 -3.77
C SER A 123 -25.33 16.99 -4.87
N ILE A 124 -24.10 16.69 -4.53
CA ILE A 124 -22.94 16.79 -5.43
C ILE A 124 -22.15 15.48 -5.37
N TRP A 125 -21.77 14.99 -6.53
CA TRP A 125 -20.68 14.04 -6.68
C TRP A 125 -19.46 14.78 -7.24
N LYS A 126 -18.24 14.46 -6.77
CA LYS A 126 -17.02 15.12 -7.22
C LYS A 126 -15.84 14.16 -7.22
N ALA A 127 -15.10 14.10 -8.34
CA ALA A 127 -13.80 13.41 -8.38
C ALA A 127 -12.66 14.39 -8.09
N ALA A 128 -11.64 13.92 -7.37
CA ALA A 128 -10.41 14.65 -7.07
C ALA A 128 -9.23 13.69 -6.90
N GLY A 129 -8.00 14.21 -6.99
CA GLY A 129 -6.79 13.48 -6.65
C GLY A 129 -6.45 13.60 -5.16
N THR A 130 -5.58 12.68 -4.68
CA THR A 130 -4.97 12.71 -3.34
C THR A 130 -3.48 13.07 -3.40
N ASP A 131 -2.99 13.50 -4.56
CA ASP A 131 -1.59 13.85 -4.84
C ASP A 131 -1.17 15.26 -4.39
N ASP A 132 -2.10 16.08 -3.93
CA ASP A 132 -1.83 17.44 -3.44
C ASP A 132 -2.35 17.63 -2.00
N SER A 133 -1.46 17.97 -1.08
CA SER A 133 -1.77 18.18 0.34
C SER A 133 -2.84 19.27 0.57
N ARG A 134 -2.89 20.31 -0.28
CA ARG A 134 -3.92 21.37 -0.19
C ARG A 134 -5.29 20.83 -0.54
N THR A 135 -5.37 19.98 -1.56
CA THR A 135 -6.61 19.30 -1.95
C THR A 135 -7.10 18.40 -0.81
N ILE A 136 -6.19 17.65 -0.17
CA ILE A 136 -6.49 16.80 0.98
C ILE A 136 -7.07 17.62 2.13
N GLU A 137 -6.40 18.68 2.56
CA GLU A 137 -6.87 19.54 3.65
C GLU A 137 -8.20 20.25 3.32
N SER A 138 -8.50 20.51 2.04
CA SER A 138 -9.76 21.10 1.62
C SER A 138 -11.00 20.24 1.91
N TRP A 139 -10.80 18.93 2.15
CA TRP A 139 -11.87 18.03 2.57
C TRP A 139 -12.20 18.13 4.05
N ARG A 140 -11.36 18.78 4.84
CA ARG A 140 -11.61 19.00 6.28
C ARG A 140 -12.84 19.89 6.49
N GLY A 141 -13.79 19.43 7.28
CA GLY A 141 -15.00 20.19 7.61
C GLY A 141 -16.15 20.15 6.58
N VAL A 142 -15.97 19.52 5.42
CA VAL A 142 -17.08 19.26 4.50
C VAL A 142 -18.03 18.17 5.05
N LYS A 143 -19.19 17.99 4.46
CA LYS A 143 -20.20 17.01 4.92
C LYS A 143 -20.41 15.98 3.83
N THR A 144 -19.80 14.82 4.00
CA THR A 144 -19.84 13.74 3.01
C THR A 144 -20.84 12.64 3.39
N TYR A 145 -21.35 11.96 2.38
CA TYR A 145 -22.23 10.79 2.60
C TYR A 145 -21.59 9.48 2.15
N ARG A 146 -21.18 9.38 0.89
CA ARG A 146 -20.52 8.18 0.33
C ARG A 146 -19.14 8.55 -0.24
N PRO A 147 -18.13 8.84 0.60
CA PRO A 147 -16.77 8.98 0.10
C PRO A 147 -16.23 7.63 -0.39
N ALA A 148 -15.41 7.68 -1.46
CA ALA A 148 -14.67 6.53 -1.95
C ALA A 148 -13.20 6.89 -2.15
N LEU A 149 -12.28 6.03 -1.69
CA LEU A 149 -10.84 6.13 -1.92
C LEU A 149 -10.45 5.03 -2.90
N ASP A 150 -9.81 5.41 -3.98
CA ASP A 150 -9.35 4.49 -5.02
C ASP A 150 -7.84 4.27 -4.97
N GLU A 151 -7.39 3.23 -5.65
CA GLU A 151 -5.98 2.79 -5.74
C GLU A 151 -5.32 2.61 -4.36
N MET A 152 -6.06 2.03 -3.41
CA MET A 152 -5.60 1.82 -2.03
C MET A 152 -4.27 1.09 -1.94
N GLY A 153 -3.98 0.15 -2.86
CA GLY A 153 -2.71 -0.56 -2.92
C GLY A 153 -1.51 0.30 -3.35
N SER A 154 -1.75 1.52 -3.84
CA SER A 154 -0.71 2.46 -4.27
C SER A 154 -0.59 3.69 -3.35
N GLN A 155 -1.45 3.79 -2.33
CA GLN A 155 -1.42 4.88 -1.36
C GLN A 155 -0.33 4.65 -0.30
N ASP A 156 0.28 5.71 0.19
CA ASP A 156 1.20 5.65 1.31
C ASP A 156 0.48 5.28 2.62
N ASN A 157 1.04 4.35 3.41
CA ASN A 157 0.40 3.85 4.63
C ASN A 157 0.20 4.93 5.71
N ALA A 158 1.17 5.82 5.89
CA ALA A 158 1.07 6.90 6.87
C ALA A 158 0.01 7.93 6.43
N PHE A 159 -0.05 8.23 5.13
CA PHE A 159 -1.08 9.06 4.54
C PHE A 159 -2.48 8.47 4.75
N ILE A 160 -2.69 7.18 4.46
CA ILE A 160 -4.00 6.53 4.61
C ILE A 160 -4.50 6.66 6.05
N GLY A 161 -3.67 6.34 7.04
CA GLY A 161 -4.03 6.41 8.46
C GLY A 161 -4.52 7.79 8.84
N TYR A 162 -3.72 8.83 8.54
CA TYR A 162 -4.06 10.23 8.78
C TYR A 162 -5.34 10.64 8.05
N PHE A 163 -5.42 10.39 6.75
CA PHE A 163 -6.53 10.85 5.91
C PHE A 163 -7.87 10.25 6.31
N LEU A 164 -7.88 8.94 6.62
CA LEU A 164 -9.08 8.27 7.07
C LEU A 164 -9.52 8.77 8.45
N SER A 165 -8.62 8.77 9.45
CA SER A 165 -8.99 9.05 10.83
C SER A 165 -9.31 10.51 11.11
N GLU A 166 -8.53 11.42 10.52
CA GLU A 166 -8.62 12.84 10.86
C GLU A 166 -9.45 13.67 9.87
N ILE A 167 -9.63 13.19 8.65
CA ILE A 167 -10.35 13.94 7.63
C ILE A 167 -11.65 13.22 7.24
N ILE A 168 -11.60 12.01 6.67
CA ILE A 168 -12.79 11.39 6.06
C ILE A 168 -13.83 10.99 7.09
N TRP A 169 -13.46 10.25 8.16
CA TRP A 169 -14.43 9.82 9.15
C TRP A 169 -15.22 10.96 9.79
N PRO A 170 -14.59 12.08 10.24
CA PRO A 170 -15.33 13.22 10.78
C PRO A 170 -16.33 13.84 9.81
N THR A 171 -16.03 13.85 8.48
CA THR A 171 -16.91 14.45 7.48
C THR A 171 -18.23 13.69 7.29
N MET A 172 -18.25 12.39 7.60
CA MET A 172 -19.42 11.51 7.42
C MET A 172 -20.46 11.59 8.55
N ILE A 173 -20.13 12.19 9.69
CA ILE A 173 -20.98 12.16 10.90
C ILE A 173 -22.39 12.67 10.61
N ARG A 174 -22.52 13.80 9.90
CA ARG A 174 -23.83 14.42 9.67
C ARG A 174 -24.82 13.53 8.94
N PHE A 175 -24.36 12.82 7.91
CA PHE A 175 -25.22 11.99 7.08
C PHE A 175 -25.21 10.52 7.51
N LYS A 176 -24.46 10.16 8.56
CA LYS A 176 -24.18 8.78 8.93
C LYS A 176 -23.62 8.01 7.72
N GLY A 177 -22.65 8.61 7.06
CA GLY A 177 -22.13 8.20 5.76
C GLY A 177 -21.54 6.80 5.73
N GLN A 178 -21.27 6.32 4.51
CA GLN A 178 -20.67 5.02 4.22
C GLN A 178 -19.41 5.21 3.40
N LEU A 179 -18.33 4.51 3.77
CA LEU A 179 -17.01 4.63 3.12
C LEU A 179 -16.75 3.41 2.23
N ALA A 180 -16.26 3.64 1.01
CA ALA A 180 -15.70 2.61 0.16
C ALA A 180 -14.18 2.80 0.00
N LYS A 181 -13.42 1.73 0.15
CA LYS A 181 -11.99 1.66 -0.16
C LYS A 181 -11.81 0.67 -1.30
N VAL A 182 -11.09 1.07 -2.33
CA VAL A 182 -11.05 0.37 -3.62
C VAL A 182 -9.61 0.25 -4.10
N GLY A 183 -9.24 -0.87 -4.67
CA GLY A 183 -7.90 -1.01 -5.25
C GLY A 183 -7.61 -2.43 -5.76
N THR A 184 -6.44 -2.56 -6.36
CA THR A 184 -5.77 -3.84 -6.60
C THR A 184 -4.87 -4.17 -5.41
N PRO A 185 -4.38 -5.41 -5.24
CA PRO A 185 -3.32 -5.70 -4.29
C PRO A 185 -2.06 -4.86 -4.57
N ALA A 186 -1.37 -4.42 -3.52
CA ALA A 186 -0.06 -3.79 -3.65
C ALA A 186 1.00 -4.81 -4.09
N ARG A 187 2.20 -4.32 -4.44
CA ARG A 187 3.32 -5.19 -4.87
C ARG A 187 3.93 -5.99 -3.73
N VAL A 188 3.80 -5.48 -2.53
CA VAL A 188 4.27 -6.10 -1.29
C VAL A 188 3.06 -6.43 -0.43
N CYS A 189 3.08 -7.62 0.19
CA CYS A 189 2.02 -8.07 1.10
C CYS A 189 2.25 -7.46 2.50
N ASP A 190 2.11 -6.15 2.61
CA ASP A 190 2.31 -5.40 3.84
C ASP A 190 1.43 -4.13 3.89
N GLY A 191 1.27 -3.59 5.09
CA GLY A 191 0.63 -2.33 5.36
C GLY A 191 -0.90 -2.35 5.36
N TYR A 192 -1.48 -1.15 5.52
CA TYR A 192 -2.91 -0.97 5.77
C TYR A 192 -3.83 -1.75 4.80
N TRP A 193 -3.54 -1.69 3.49
CA TRP A 193 -4.42 -2.34 2.49
C TRP A 193 -4.33 -3.86 2.53
N PHE A 194 -3.14 -4.40 2.81
CA PHE A 194 -2.95 -5.84 3.03
C PHE A 194 -3.68 -6.31 4.29
N ASP A 195 -3.57 -5.59 5.40
CA ASP A 195 -4.28 -5.92 6.65
C ASP A 195 -5.79 -5.95 6.44
N GLN A 196 -6.33 -5.04 5.62
CA GLN A 196 -7.76 -4.94 5.34
C GLN A 196 -8.29 -5.99 4.37
N THR A 197 -7.46 -6.50 3.45
CA THR A 197 -7.94 -7.29 2.30
C THR A 197 -7.15 -8.58 2.06
N GLY A 198 -6.05 -8.78 2.75
CA GLY A 198 -5.19 -9.96 2.66
C GLY A 198 -5.86 -11.25 3.16
N PRO A 199 -5.24 -12.40 2.92
CA PRO A 199 -5.80 -13.70 3.29
C PRO A 199 -5.93 -13.92 4.81
N GLN A 200 -5.14 -13.21 5.61
CA GLN A 200 -5.11 -13.32 7.08
C GLN A 200 -5.90 -12.21 7.79
N ARG A 201 -6.70 -11.44 7.03
CA ARG A 201 -7.51 -10.36 7.62
C ARG A 201 -8.44 -10.87 8.71
N ALA A 202 -8.57 -10.09 9.79
CA ALA A 202 -9.48 -10.44 10.87
C ALA A 202 -10.97 -10.35 10.42
N ASP A 203 -11.83 -11.17 11.00
CA ASP A 203 -13.28 -11.19 10.70
C ASP A 203 -13.97 -9.87 11.10
N THR A 204 -13.38 -9.10 12.00
CA THR A 204 -13.86 -7.78 12.41
C THR A 204 -13.61 -6.68 11.37
N MET A 205 -12.80 -6.95 10.34
CA MET A 205 -12.53 -5.99 9.28
C MET A 205 -13.76 -5.73 8.41
N PRO A 206 -13.86 -4.55 7.77
CA PRO A 206 -14.95 -4.20 6.85
C PRO A 206 -15.15 -5.26 5.78
N LYS A 207 -16.41 -5.46 5.36
CA LYS A 207 -16.76 -6.49 4.35
C LYS A 207 -15.91 -6.31 3.09
N LEU A 208 -15.33 -7.42 2.62
CA LEU A 208 -14.51 -7.49 1.42
C LEU A 208 -15.34 -8.01 0.26
N PHE A 209 -15.34 -7.24 -0.83
CA PHE A 209 -15.91 -7.59 -2.12
C PHE A 209 -14.78 -7.83 -3.12
N ARG A 210 -14.93 -8.86 -3.95
CA ARG A 210 -13.94 -9.22 -4.96
C ARG A 210 -14.59 -9.46 -6.30
N TRP A 211 -14.04 -8.86 -7.33
CA TRP A 211 -14.38 -9.18 -8.72
C TRP A 211 -13.21 -8.87 -9.66
N THR A 212 -13.22 -9.47 -10.84
CA THR A 212 -12.18 -9.44 -11.82
C THR A 212 -12.74 -9.16 -13.21
N ALA A 213 -11.92 -9.19 -14.25
CA ALA A 213 -12.36 -9.07 -15.64
C ALA A 213 -13.38 -10.15 -16.02
N TRP A 214 -13.25 -11.36 -15.46
CA TRP A 214 -14.16 -12.48 -15.74
C TRP A 214 -15.58 -12.31 -15.18
N ASP A 215 -15.75 -11.42 -14.22
CA ASP A 215 -17.06 -11.08 -13.65
C ASP A 215 -17.75 -9.94 -14.43
N ASN A 216 -17.04 -9.30 -15.39
CA ASN A 216 -17.53 -8.14 -16.13
C ASN A 216 -18.11 -8.53 -17.49
N PRO A 217 -19.45 -8.61 -17.63
CA PRO A 217 -20.09 -9.02 -18.89
C PRO A 217 -19.86 -8.05 -20.05
N ALA A 218 -19.43 -6.83 -19.80
CA ALA A 218 -19.09 -5.86 -20.84
C ALA A 218 -17.85 -6.25 -21.64
N LEU A 219 -17.03 -7.21 -21.15
CA LEU A 219 -15.86 -7.74 -21.82
C LEU A 219 -16.13 -8.99 -22.65
N GLY A 220 -17.39 -9.45 -22.67
CA GLY A 220 -17.81 -10.66 -23.37
C GLY A 220 -17.92 -11.88 -22.46
N THR A 221 -17.79 -13.08 -23.04
CA THR A 221 -17.82 -14.35 -22.33
C THR A 221 -16.49 -14.64 -21.64
N THR A 222 -16.50 -15.53 -20.65
CA THR A 222 -15.28 -16.02 -19.98
C THR A 222 -14.23 -16.51 -20.98
N SER A 223 -14.64 -17.22 -22.03
CA SER A 223 -13.72 -17.72 -23.08
C SER A 223 -13.09 -16.61 -23.89
N GLU A 224 -13.81 -15.51 -24.16
CA GLU A 224 -13.25 -14.35 -24.86
C GLU A 224 -12.25 -13.61 -23.99
N VAL A 225 -12.51 -13.45 -22.71
CA VAL A 225 -11.57 -12.88 -21.73
C VAL A 225 -10.33 -13.76 -21.62
N ASP A 226 -10.48 -15.09 -21.53
CA ASP A 226 -9.35 -16.03 -21.47
C ASP A 226 -8.49 -15.95 -22.72
N ALA A 227 -9.09 -15.92 -23.91
CA ALA A 227 -8.35 -15.83 -25.19
C ALA A 227 -7.52 -14.54 -25.26
N PHE A 228 -8.09 -13.40 -24.84
CA PHE A 228 -7.37 -12.13 -24.78
C PHE A 228 -6.23 -12.17 -23.77
N VAL A 229 -6.47 -12.76 -22.60
CA VAL A 229 -5.46 -12.89 -21.53
C VAL A 229 -4.31 -13.78 -21.98
N ASP A 230 -4.58 -14.90 -22.64
CA ASP A 230 -3.55 -15.82 -23.12
C ASP A 230 -2.67 -15.17 -24.21
N GLU A 231 -3.28 -14.39 -25.12
CA GLU A 231 -2.56 -13.57 -26.08
C GLU A 231 -1.69 -12.51 -25.39
N PHE A 232 -2.25 -11.78 -24.41
CA PHE A 232 -1.51 -10.79 -23.63
C PHE A 232 -0.30 -11.40 -22.92
N LEU A 233 -0.47 -12.55 -22.27
CA LEU A 233 0.61 -13.25 -21.56
C LEU A 233 1.71 -13.68 -22.51
N ALA A 234 1.36 -14.28 -23.65
CA ALA A 234 2.30 -14.71 -24.65
C ALA A 234 3.12 -13.54 -25.23
N ASN A 235 2.46 -12.42 -25.55
CA ASN A 235 3.10 -11.24 -26.12
C ASN A 235 4.04 -10.52 -25.12
N ASN A 236 3.84 -10.71 -23.81
CA ASN A 236 4.64 -10.06 -22.77
C ASN A 236 5.63 -11.02 -22.08
N GLY A 237 5.75 -12.27 -22.53
CA GLY A 237 6.63 -13.27 -21.91
C GLY A 237 6.23 -13.59 -20.47
N MET A 238 4.93 -13.47 -20.13
CA MET A 238 4.37 -13.74 -18.83
C MET A 238 3.60 -15.06 -18.80
N THR A 239 3.37 -15.58 -17.61
CA THR A 239 2.50 -16.75 -17.39
C THR A 239 1.39 -16.40 -16.38
N ARG A 240 0.43 -17.30 -16.20
CA ARG A 240 -0.65 -17.13 -15.20
C ARG A 240 -0.13 -17.20 -13.77
N GLU A 241 1.08 -17.70 -13.54
CA GLU A 241 1.80 -17.72 -12.26
C GLU A 241 2.65 -16.47 -12.03
N SER A 242 2.79 -15.60 -13.01
CA SER A 242 3.55 -14.35 -12.86
C SER A 242 2.91 -13.47 -11.77
N PRO A 243 3.69 -12.94 -10.79
CA PRO A 243 3.14 -12.13 -9.70
C PRO A 243 2.31 -10.94 -10.18
N ALA A 244 2.73 -10.28 -11.26
CA ALA A 244 1.99 -9.17 -11.85
C ALA A 244 0.62 -9.63 -12.40
N PHE A 245 0.51 -10.82 -13.00
CA PHE A 245 -0.77 -11.36 -13.45
C PHE A 245 -1.68 -11.68 -12.27
N ILE A 246 -1.19 -12.39 -11.27
CA ILE A 246 -1.95 -12.77 -10.06
C ILE A 246 -2.49 -11.51 -9.38
N ARG A 247 -1.67 -10.49 -9.21
CA ARG A 247 -2.06 -9.24 -8.55
C ARG A 247 -3.06 -8.41 -9.38
N GLU A 248 -2.71 -8.13 -10.63
CA GLU A 248 -3.44 -7.15 -11.44
C GLU A 248 -4.72 -7.74 -12.07
N TRP A 249 -4.71 -9.02 -12.43
CA TRP A 249 -5.85 -9.65 -13.11
C TRP A 249 -6.72 -10.47 -12.16
N LEU A 250 -6.10 -11.26 -11.27
CA LEU A 250 -6.85 -12.13 -10.36
C LEU A 250 -7.21 -11.44 -9.03
N ALA A 251 -6.71 -10.22 -8.79
CA ALA A 251 -6.90 -9.49 -7.54
C ALA A 251 -6.50 -10.34 -6.31
N GLN A 252 -5.40 -11.07 -6.42
CA GLN A 252 -4.87 -11.90 -5.35
C GLN A 252 -3.56 -11.33 -4.84
N TRP A 253 -3.37 -11.42 -3.53
CA TRP A 253 -2.14 -11.02 -2.89
C TRP A 253 -1.03 -12.03 -3.17
N VAL A 254 0.10 -11.54 -3.63
CA VAL A 254 1.30 -12.31 -3.89
C VAL A 254 2.51 -11.40 -3.71
N ASN A 255 3.53 -11.87 -2.99
CA ASN A 255 4.79 -11.16 -2.87
C ASN A 255 5.57 -11.27 -4.19
N ASP A 256 5.92 -10.13 -4.76
CA ASP A 256 6.83 -10.06 -5.89
C ASP A 256 8.26 -9.87 -5.37
N LEU A 257 8.95 -10.98 -5.15
CA LEU A 257 10.32 -10.97 -4.65
C LEU A 257 11.29 -10.19 -5.55
N THR A 258 10.95 -10.00 -6.83
CA THR A 258 11.78 -9.25 -7.77
C THR A 258 11.74 -7.74 -7.55
N GLU A 259 10.68 -7.24 -6.93
CA GLU A 259 10.46 -5.82 -6.62
C GLU A 259 11.05 -5.42 -5.24
N LEU A 260 11.30 -6.39 -4.39
CA LEU A 260 11.88 -6.13 -3.08
C LEU A 260 13.36 -5.73 -3.20
N VAL A 261 13.77 -4.72 -2.42
CA VAL A 261 15.19 -4.34 -2.31
C VAL A 261 15.99 -5.49 -1.71
N PHE A 262 15.41 -6.15 -0.69
CA PHE A 262 15.98 -7.33 -0.03
C PHE A 262 14.99 -8.50 -0.06
N PRO A 263 14.98 -9.29 -1.16
CA PRO A 263 14.03 -10.40 -1.34
C PRO A 263 14.40 -11.56 -0.42
N VAL A 264 13.71 -11.71 0.69
CA VAL A 264 13.87 -12.83 1.60
C VAL A 264 12.89 -13.95 1.26
N ASP A 265 13.41 -15.08 0.81
CA ASP A 265 12.68 -16.34 0.66
C ASP A 265 12.87 -17.17 1.93
N ILE A 266 11.84 -17.34 2.73
CA ILE A 266 11.91 -18.05 4.01
C ILE A 266 12.53 -19.43 3.86
N SER A 267 12.22 -20.13 2.76
CA SER A 267 12.74 -21.49 2.52
C SER A 267 14.24 -21.53 2.24
N LYS A 268 14.82 -20.43 1.73
CA LYS A 268 16.25 -20.34 1.35
C LYS A 268 17.07 -19.51 2.35
N ASN A 269 16.46 -18.44 2.86
CA ASN A 269 17.17 -17.41 3.61
C ASN A 269 16.96 -17.48 5.11
N VAL A 270 16.12 -18.39 5.62
CA VAL A 270 15.89 -18.52 7.07
C VAL A 270 16.27 -19.89 7.54
N LEU A 271 17.10 -19.95 8.57
CA LEU A 271 17.45 -21.18 9.28
C LEU A 271 17.13 -21.05 10.77
N PRO A 272 16.63 -22.11 11.42
CA PRO A 272 16.36 -22.07 12.85
C PRO A 272 17.62 -21.94 13.69
N CYS A 273 18.76 -22.42 13.20
CA CYS A 273 20.04 -22.37 13.91
C CYS A 273 21.22 -22.42 12.91
N LEU A 274 22.41 -22.11 13.38
CA LEU A 274 23.63 -22.24 12.58
C LEU A 274 23.85 -23.69 12.14
N PRO A 275 24.23 -23.90 10.86
CA PRO A 275 24.44 -25.25 10.31
C PRO A 275 25.67 -25.97 10.92
N ILE A 276 26.69 -25.18 11.29
CA ILE A 276 27.92 -25.68 11.94
C ILE A 276 27.83 -25.27 13.39
N ARG A 277 27.59 -26.24 14.27
CA ARG A 277 27.48 -26.00 15.71
C ARG A 277 28.82 -26.27 16.38
N SER A 278 29.14 -25.48 17.41
CA SER A 278 30.28 -25.73 18.24
C SER A 278 30.11 -27.02 19.05
N ARG A 279 31.22 -27.65 19.42
CA ARG A 279 31.23 -28.69 20.45
C ARG A 279 30.78 -28.06 21.76
N THR A 280 30.09 -28.85 22.58
CA THR A 280 29.59 -28.39 23.89
C THR A 280 30.73 -27.74 24.70
N GLY A 281 30.57 -26.46 25.06
CA GLY A 281 31.50 -25.70 25.87
C GLY A 281 32.65 -25.01 25.14
N VAL A 282 32.73 -25.07 23.79
CA VAL A 282 33.72 -24.35 23.02
C VAL A 282 33.07 -23.11 22.38
N PRO A 283 33.58 -21.86 22.61
CA PRO A 283 33.08 -20.67 21.97
C PRO A 283 33.16 -20.76 20.44
N LEU A 284 32.09 -20.37 19.73
CA LEU A 284 32.00 -20.47 18.27
C LEU A 284 33.19 -19.81 17.53
N HIS A 285 33.72 -18.70 18.04
CA HIS A 285 34.85 -18.01 17.39
C HIS A 285 36.15 -18.85 17.37
N LYS A 286 36.29 -19.85 18.24
CA LYS A 286 37.43 -20.77 18.23
C LYS A 286 37.28 -21.90 17.22
N GLU A 287 36.11 -22.03 16.61
CA GLU A 287 35.77 -23.07 15.63
C GLU A 287 35.67 -22.55 14.18
N GLY A 288 36.36 -21.47 13.86
CA GLY A 288 36.43 -20.94 12.48
C GLY A 288 35.36 -19.93 12.12
N TRP A 289 34.52 -19.51 13.05
CA TRP A 289 33.59 -18.41 12.85
C TRP A 289 34.26 -17.06 12.97
N ARG A 290 33.89 -16.13 12.08
CA ARG A 290 34.27 -14.71 12.09
C ARG A 290 33.03 -13.87 12.19
N TYR A 291 33.10 -12.74 12.90
CA TYR A 291 31.97 -11.84 13.12
C TYR A 291 32.29 -10.44 12.69
N VAL A 292 31.27 -9.74 12.19
CA VAL A 292 31.27 -8.30 11.95
C VAL A 292 29.98 -7.74 12.54
N LYS A 293 30.10 -6.63 13.24
CA LYS A 293 28.94 -5.89 13.75
C LYS A 293 28.74 -4.65 12.89
N GLY A 294 27.56 -4.43 12.36
CA GLY A 294 27.16 -3.20 11.67
C GLY A 294 26.30 -2.35 12.60
N ALA A 295 26.62 -1.07 12.72
CA ALA A 295 25.78 -0.14 13.48
C ALA A 295 25.37 1.05 12.59
N ASP A 296 24.07 1.25 12.47
CA ASP A 296 23.48 2.46 11.89
C ASP A 296 22.98 3.35 13.02
N ILE A 297 23.49 4.58 13.08
CA ILE A 297 23.24 5.51 14.18
C ILE A 297 22.28 6.60 13.71
N GLY A 298 21.01 6.46 14.12
CA GLY A 298 19.97 7.46 13.89
C GLY A 298 19.90 8.51 15.01
N VAL A 299 19.67 9.77 14.65
CA VAL A 299 19.38 10.84 15.61
C VAL A 299 17.88 11.05 15.75
N LYS A 300 17.17 11.20 14.64
CA LYS A 300 15.70 11.23 14.58
C LYS A 300 15.13 9.85 14.34
N ASP A 301 15.84 9.06 13.55
CA ASP A 301 15.51 7.68 13.24
C ASP A 301 16.06 6.73 14.31
N ALA A 302 15.68 5.47 14.25
CA ALA A 302 16.15 4.48 15.19
C ALA A 302 17.62 4.10 14.95
N THR A 303 18.36 3.88 16.04
CA THR A 303 19.70 3.26 15.98
C THR A 303 19.54 1.74 15.94
N ALA A 304 20.17 1.09 14.96
CA ALA A 304 20.12 -0.37 14.81
C ALA A 304 21.53 -0.96 14.79
N VAL A 305 21.65 -2.16 15.37
CA VAL A 305 22.91 -2.93 15.38
C VAL A 305 22.63 -4.35 14.93
N SER A 306 23.41 -4.80 13.93
CA SER A 306 23.34 -6.18 13.40
C SER A 306 24.64 -6.92 13.59
N VAL A 307 24.56 -8.21 13.89
CA VAL A 307 25.71 -9.14 13.98
C VAL A 307 25.66 -10.09 12.80
N VAL A 308 26.70 -10.09 11.98
CA VAL A 308 26.86 -11.00 10.84
C VAL A 308 28.03 -11.92 11.09
N ALA A 309 27.81 -13.22 10.84
CA ALA A 309 28.81 -14.27 10.97
C ALA A 309 29.15 -14.89 9.61
N ALA A 310 30.37 -15.33 9.45
CA ALA A 310 30.82 -16.14 8.33
C ALA A 310 31.71 -17.29 8.84
N HIS A 311 31.65 -18.43 8.18
CA HIS A 311 32.49 -19.58 8.53
C HIS A 311 33.41 -19.96 7.39
N GLN A 312 34.66 -20.35 7.68
CA GLN A 312 35.66 -20.65 6.64
C GLN A 312 35.27 -21.77 5.67
N HIS A 313 34.36 -22.66 6.08
CA HIS A 313 33.88 -23.80 5.27
C HIS A 313 32.44 -23.61 4.75
N ASP A 314 31.84 -22.43 4.92
CA ASP A 314 30.50 -22.14 4.40
C ASP A 314 30.53 -20.80 3.64
N PRO A 315 30.15 -20.77 2.36
CA PRO A 315 30.20 -19.56 1.55
C PRO A 315 29.09 -18.54 1.88
N ARG A 316 28.21 -18.86 2.83
CA ARG A 316 27.10 -18.01 3.23
C ARG A 316 27.50 -17.04 4.34
N ALA A 317 26.82 -15.90 4.38
CA ALA A 317 26.83 -14.98 5.52
C ALA A 317 25.56 -15.20 6.35
N PHE A 318 25.70 -15.18 7.66
CA PHE A 318 24.62 -15.47 8.60
C PHE A 318 24.34 -14.24 9.46
N ILE A 319 23.12 -13.70 9.38
CA ILE A 319 22.66 -12.65 10.28
C ILE A 319 22.18 -13.33 11.57
N LEU A 320 22.93 -13.17 12.64
CA LEU A 320 22.69 -13.83 13.91
C LEU A 320 21.71 -13.06 14.78
N GLN A 321 21.82 -11.73 14.76
CA GLN A 321 21.05 -10.84 15.61
C GLN A 321 20.94 -9.47 14.94
N THR A 322 19.76 -8.89 14.99
CA THR A 322 19.53 -7.47 14.68
C THR A 322 18.71 -6.87 15.79
N ARG A 323 19.17 -5.75 16.36
CA ARG A 323 18.48 -5.07 17.44
C ARG A 323 18.28 -3.61 17.11
N ASN A 324 17.04 -3.18 17.20
CA ASN A 324 16.65 -1.78 17.18
C ASN A 324 16.76 -1.23 18.61
N LEU A 325 17.61 -0.23 18.80
CA LEU A 325 17.85 0.42 20.09
C LEU A 325 16.97 1.66 20.32
N GLY A 326 16.15 2.03 19.32
CA GLY A 326 15.33 3.23 19.34
C GLY A 326 16.03 4.48 18.83
N SER A 327 15.33 5.62 18.88
CA SER A 327 15.87 6.94 18.49
C SER A 327 16.57 7.62 19.68
N ASN A 328 17.43 8.59 19.39
CA ASN A 328 18.18 9.37 20.39
C ASN A 328 19.00 8.53 21.40
N VAL A 329 19.58 7.43 20.93
CA VAL A 329 20.41 6.57 21.78
C VAL A 329 21.68 7.32 22.21
N LEU A 330 21.92 7.34 23.53
CA LEU A 330 23.14 7.94 24.06
C LEU A 330 24.36 7.10 23.63
N ILE A 331 25.45 7.79 23.24
CA ILE A 331 26.66 7.14 22.76
C ILE A 331 27.26 6.18 23.81
N GLY A 332 27.13 6.48 25.09
CA GLY A 332 27.52 5.61 26.19
C GLY A 332 26.74 4.29 26.20
N THR A 333 25.44 4.33 25.98
CA THR A 333 24.58 3.14 25.90
C THR A 333 24.96 2.28 24.68
N LEU A 334 25.18 2.90 23.52
CA LEU A 334 25.65 2.20 22.32
C LEU A 334 27.01 1.55 22.56
N ARG A 335 27.97 2.28 23.18
CA ARG A 335 29.28 1.75 23.56
C ARG A 335 29.18 0.50 24.42
N ASP A 336 28.38 0.56 25.49
CA ASP A 336 28.26 -0.54 26.43
C ASP A 336 27.64 -1.77 25.76
N TYR A 337 26.61 -1.55 24.93
CA TYR A 337 26.01 -2.61 24.13
C TYR A 337 27.00 -3.24 23.11
N LEU A 338 27.80 -2.43 22.42
CA LEU A 338 28.83 -2.93 21.48
C LEU A 338 29.93 -3.71 22.21
N ARG A 339 30.26 -3.35 23.45
CA ARG A 339 31.22 -4.10 24.29
C ARG A 339 30.67 -5.46 24.70
N GLU A 340 29.43 -5.52 25.19
CA GLU A 340 28.75 -6.80 25.48
C GLU A 340 28.74 -7.71 24.24
N LEU A 341 28.35 -7.17 23.09
CA LEU A 341 28.38 -7.92 21.84
C LEU A 341 29.78 -8.42 21.46
N ASN A 342 30.83 -7.65 21.77
CA ASN A 342 32.18 -8.04 21.41
C ASN A 342 32.74 -9.17 22.32
N GLU A 343 32.22 -9.35 23.51
CA GLU A 343 32.54 -10.47 24.36
C GLU A 343 32.02 -11.81 23.77
N VAL A 344 30.82 -11.75 23.19
CA VAL A 344 30.19 -12.94 22.59
C VAL A 344 30.62 -13.13 21.14
N PHE A 345 30.71 -12.03 20.38
CA PHE A 345 31.02 -12.00 18.94
C PHE A 345 32.27 -11.14 18.66
N PRO A 346 33.47 -11.63 18.99
CA PRO A 346 34.70 -10.85 18.80
C PRO A 346 34.96 -10.56 17.32
N GLY A 347 35.18 -9.28 16.99
CA GLY A 347 35.41 -8.82 15.62
C GLY A 347 35.19 -7.31 15.45
N PRO A 348 35.44 -6.75 14.25
CA PRO A 348 35.30 -5.33 14.00
C PRO A 348 33.83 -4.86 14.11
N VAL A 349 33.68 -3.57 14.41
CA VAL A 349 32.42 -2.84 14.33
C VAL A 349 32.51 -1.88 13.15
N VAL A 350 31.54 -1.92 12.26
CA VAL A 350 31.46 -1.01 11.11
C VAL A 350 30.34 0.00 11.38
N ILE A 351 30.67 1.30 11.32
CA ILE A 351 29.72 2.38 11.58
C ILE A 351 29.70 3.34 10.38
N ASP A 352 28.50 3.85 10.06
CA ASP A 352 28.38 4.95 9.13
C ASP A 352 29.09 6.22 9.66
N ALA A 353 30.20 6.59 9.04
CA ALA A 353 30.99 7.77 9.39
C ALA A 353 30.56 9.03 8.63
N GLY A 354 29.36 9.07 8.00
CA GLY A 354 28.82 10.26 7.34
C GLY A 354 28.05 11.17 8.30
N GLY A 355 28.09 12.49 8.07
CA GLY A 355 27.34 13.45 8.90
C GLY A 355 27.70 13.38 10.38
N MET A 356 26.69 13.23 11.26
CA MET A 356 26.87 13.05 12.70
C MET A 356 27.58 11.73 13.08
N GLY A 357 27.51 10.72 12.24
CA GLY A 357 28.21 9.45 12.45
C GLY A 357 29.74 9.61 12.54
N LYS A 358 30.31 10.65 11.92
CA LYS A 358 31.74 10.96 12.03
C LYS A 358 32.13 11.29 13.48
N TYR A 359 31.32 12.09 14.17
CA TYR A 359 31.57 12.43 15.59
C TYR A 359 31.51 11.17 16.47
N HIS A 360 30.49 10.35 16.30
CA HIS A 360 30.37 9.10 17.05
C HIS A 360 31.48 8.10 16.74
N HIS A 361 31.90 8.00 15.50
CA HIS A 361 33.06 7.19 15.09
C HIS A 361 34.34 7.65 15.81
N GLU A 362 34.61 8.97 15.81
CA GLU A 362 35.79 9.52 16.47
C GLU A 362 35.76 9.32 17.98
N GLU A 363 34.63 9.52 18.62
CA GLU A 363 34.43 9.33 20.06
C GLU A 363 34.64 7.87 20.48
N LEU A 364 33.97 6.93 19.82
CA LEU A 364 34.10 5.51 20.10
C LEU A 364 35.51 4.98 19.83
N THR A 365 36.19 5.49 18.80
CA THR A 365 37.54 5.06 18.44
C THR A 365 38.60 5.66 19.35
N LYS A 366 38.59 7.00 19.55
CA LYS A 366 39.64 7.73 20.25
C LYS A 366 39.45 7.73 21.76
N GLN A 367 38.26 7.96 22.26
CA GLN A 367 37.98 8.02 23.69
C GLN A 367 37.77 6.66 24.33
N TRP A 368 37.19 5.73 23.59
CA TRP A 368 36.79 4.42 24.13
C TRP A 368 37.65 3.26 23.63
N LEU A 369 38.66 3.54 22.78
CA LEU A 369 39.61 2.56 22.24
C LEU A 369 38.94 1.31 21.63
N MET A 370 37.85 1.49 20.92
CA MET A 370 37.16 0.41 20.24
C MET A 370 37.68 0.24 18.80
N ALA A 371 37.75 -0.99 18.32
CA ALA A 371 38.10 -1.30 16.93
C ALA A 371 36.88 -1.01 16.02
N ILE A 372 36.77 0.25 15.58
CA ILE A 372 35.69 0.76 14.73
C ILE A 372 36.23 1.03 13.34
N GLU A 373 35.56 0.49 12.33
CA GLU A 373 35.83 0.75 10.93
C GLU A 373 34.75 1.64 10.32
N PRO A 374 35.09 2.64 9.49
CA PRO A 374 34.10 3.43 8.80
C PRO A 374 33.46 2.60 7.67
N ALA A 375 32.14 2.69 7.53
CA ALA A 375 31.44 2.09 6.41
C ALA A 375 31.85 2.73 5.09
N LYS A 376 32.15 1.92 4.09
CA LYS A 376 32.47 2.37 2.73
C LYS A 376 31.18 2.77 2.02
N LYS A 377 30.95 4.08 1.81
CA LYS A 377 29.76 4.60 1.13
C LYS A 377 29.89 4.76 -0.38
N VAL A 378 31.11 4.57 -0.92
CA VAL A 378 31.36 4.63 -2.35
C VAL A 378 30.60 3.45 -2.99
N GLU A 379 29.77 3.74 -4.00
CA GLU A 379 28.97 2.73 -4.72
C GLU A 379 27.85 2.06 -3.89
N LYS A 380 27.09 2.85 -3.09
CA LYS A 380 25.98 2.34 -2.27
C LYS A 380 25.03 1.44 -3.06
N GLU A 381 24.65 1.84 -4.28
CA GLU A 381 23.75 1.05 -5.14
C GLU A 381 24.35 -0.31 -5.53
N SER A 382 25.66 -0.38 -5.76
CA SER A 382 26.35 -1.64 -6.04
C SER A 382 26.32 -2.58 -4.83
N HIS A 383 26.53 -2.03 -3.63
CA HIS A 383 26.47 -2.83 -2.39
C HIS A 383 25.05 -3.36 -2.12
N VAL A 384 24.02 -2.53 -2.31
CA VAL A 384 22.62 -2.96 -2.19
C VAL A 384 22.31 -4.08 -3.19
N ARG A 385 22.78 -3.93 -4.44
CA ARG A 385 22.61 -4.96 -5.48
C ARG A 385 23.33 -6.27 -5.12
N ASP A 386 24.58 -6.21 -4.62
CA ASP A 386 25.34 -7.40 -4.20
C ASP A 386 24.61 -8.15 -3.07
N VAL A 387 24.06 -7.45 -2.07
CA VAL A 387 23.27 -8.06 -0.99
C VAL A 387 22.01 -8.72 -1.54
N ARG A 388 21.30 -8.04 -2.44
CA ARG A 388 20.11 -8.58 -3.14
C ARG A 388 20.43 -9.87 -3.89
N ASP A 389 21.48 -9.86 -4.72
CA ASP A 389 21.88 -11.01 -5.51
C ASP A 389 22.29 -12.21 -4.63
N ARG A 390 22.94 -11.92 -3.51
CA ARG A 390 23.30 -12.93 -2.49
C ARG A 390 22.08 -13.48 -1.76
N LEU A 391 21.07 -12.67 -1.46
CA LEU A 391 19.80 -13.12 -0.90
C LEU A 391 19.09 -14.05 -1.89
N MET A 392 18.93 -13.62 -3.15
CA MET A 392 18.31 -14.45 -4.19
C MET A 392 19.03 -15.78 -4.40
N ALA A 393 20.36 -15.78 -4.27
CA ALA A 393 21.20 -16.99 -4.36
C ALA A 393 21.22 -17.83 -3.05
N GLY A 394 20.49 -17.46 -2.00
CA GLY A 394 20.51 -18.15 -0.69
C GLY A 394 21.86 -18.05 0.04
N LYS A 395 22.68 -17.05 -0.32
CA LYS A 395 24.02 -16.83 0.30
C LYS A 395 24.00 -15.87 1.49
N VAL A 396 22.89 -15.21 1.76
CA VAL A 396 22.62 -14.49 3.02
C VAL A 396 21.50 -15.20 3.73
N VAL A 397 21.73 -15.55 5.00
CA VAL A 397 20.82 -16.37 5.80
C VAL A 397 20.55 -15.66 7.12
N ILE A 398 19.28 -15.59 7.49
CA ILE A 398 18.82 -15.08 8.80
C ILE A 398 18.66 -16.28 9.73
N VAL A 399 19.27 -16.23 10.90
CA VAL A 399 19.13 -17.27 11.94
C VAL A 399 18.00 -16.85 12.87
N SER A 400 16.85 -17.55 12.80
CA SER A 400 15.65 -17.20 13.55
C SER A 400 15.74 -17.52 15.05
N GLN A 401 16.48 -18.57 15.43
CA GLN A 401 16.70 -18.94 16.83
C GLN A 401 18.20 -18.94 17.12
N PHE A 402 18.71 -17.84 17.63
CA PHE A 402 20.09 -17.82 18.14
C PHE A 402 20.10 -18.23 19.62
N SER A 403 21.00 -19.15 20.01
CA SER A 403 20.96 -19.94 21.23
C SER A 403 21.32 -19.23 22.55
N ASP A 404 21.21 -17.91 22.63
CA ASP A 404 21.37 -17.18 23.91
C ASP A 404 20.05 -17.02 24.71
N GLY A 405 19.03 -17.83 24.38
CA GLY A 405 17.77 -17.86 25.13
C GLY A 405 16.89 -16.62 24.99
N LYS A 406 17.20 -15.72 24.08
CA LYS A 406 16.35 -14.57 23.73
C LYS A 406 15.62 -14.88 22.42
N GLU A 407 14.36 -15.27 22.55
CA GLU A 407 13.44 -15.35 21.42
C GLU A 407 13.37 -13.99 20.71
N GLY A 408 13.29 -13.96 19.38
CA GLY A 408 13.01 -12.75 18.62
C GLY A 408 14.21 -11.89 18.23
N ALA A 409 15.43 -12.39 18.27
CA ALA A 409 16.62 -11.59 17.93
C ALA A 409 16.64 -10.99 16.50
N ASN A 410 15.86 -11.56 15.58
CA ASN A 410 15.73 -11.09 14.18
C ASN A 410 14.29 -10.83 13.75
N ASP A 411 13.30 -10.82 14.65
CA ASP A 411 11.89 -10.68 14.28
C ASP A 411 11.60 -9.34 13.59
N ALA A 412 12.20 -8.26 14.08
CA ALA A 412 12.06 -6.95 13.45
C ALA A 412 12.67 -6.92 12.03
N LEU A 413 13.85 -7.52 11.84
CA LEU A 413 14.49 -7.62 10.53
C LEU A 413 13.69 -8.51 9.58
N MET A 414 13.15 -9.62 10.07
CA MET A 414 12.33 -10.53 9.28
C MET A 414 11.02 -9.86 8.87
N SER A 415 10.39 -9.12 9.78
CA SER A 415 9.20 -8.33 9.50
C SER A 415 9.44 -7.26 8.42
N GLU A 416 10.59 -6.56 8.50
CA GLU A 416 10.95 -5.51 7.54
C GLU A 416 11.32 -6.05 6.15
N TRP A 417 11.99 -7.21 6.08
CA TRP A 417 12.52 -7.76 4.83
C TRP A 417 11.61 -8.80 4.16
N ALA A 418 10.74 -9.46 4.91
CA ALA A 418 9.77 -10.41 4.36
C ALA A 418 8.46 -9.75 3.92
N GLY A 419 8.25 -8.47 4.25
CA GLY A 419 7.22 -7.54 3.79
C GLY A 419 5.81 -8.03 3.93
#